data_55c39e1e45abd34b7409464a11aa55a7
#
_entry.id   55c39e1e45abd34b7409464a11aa55a7
#
_cell.length_a   1.000
_cell.length_b   1.000
_cell.length_c   1.000
_cell.angle_alpha   90.00
_cell.angle_beta   90.00
_cell.angle_gamma   90.00
#
_symmetry.space_group_name_H-M   'P 1'
#
loop_
_entity.id
_entity.type
_entity.pdbx_description
1 polymer ?
#
loop_
_entity_poly.entity_id
_entity_poly.type
_entity_poly.pdbx_seq_one_letter_code
_entity_poly.pdbx_strand_id
1 'polypeptide(L)'
;SMMDEPAPNINQASRYRDVLSLGLLAQRPLRRRNMSGLILGEHLTLYNGIWHCHIPGDETKDGSPINFTLPEDERFSAAFMHYLLVSRQRLLRAPALKNNKLQDIIGSLWISTRGKTMTSHAFYYGITRISEELLGAPLYPHLLRDCAASALSSDAPEYILAASRILGHSDLATTLGHYEQSSMLAAC
;
A
#
# COMPACT_ATOMS: atom_id res chain seq x y z
N SER A 1 28.29 1.73 -7.85
CA SER A 1 27.81 1.52 -9.21
C SER A 1 26.58 0.60 -9.15
N MET A 2 25.38 1.16 -9.33
CA MET A 2 24.09 0.42 -9.32
C MET A 2 23.84 -0.36 -10.63
N MET A 3 24.82 -0.50 -11.48
CA MET A 3 24.63 -1.02 -12.86
C MET A 3 25.01 -2.50 -13.05
N ASP A 4 25.50 -3.20 -12.03
CA ASP A 4 26.03 -4.56 -12.18
C ASP A 4 25.25 -5.64 -11.39
N GLU A 5 24.14 -5.31 -10.75
CA GLU A 5 23.31 -6.37 -10.17
C GLU A 5 22.49 -7.08 -11.26
N PRO A 6 22.54 -8.41 -11.31
CA PRO A 6 21.75 -9.16 -12.27
C PRO A 6 20.27 -8.88 -12.07
N ALA A 7 19.52 -8.73 -13.17
CA ALA A 7 18.10 -8.48 -13.12
C ALA A 7 17.39 -9.55 -12.25
N PRO A 8 16.49 -9.16 -11.34
CA PRO A 8 15.86 -10.10 -10.43
C PRO A 8 15.09 -11.17 -11.20
N ASN A 9 15.07 -12.38 -10.68
CA ASN A 9 14.16 -13.41 -11.20
C ASN A 9 12.70 -13.08 -10.79
N ILE A 10 11.72 -13.82 -11.34
CA ILE A 10 10.30 -13.56 -11.08
C ILE A 10 9.94 -13.70 -9.59
N ASN A 11 10.56 -14.65 -8.88
CA ASN A 11 10.30 -14.85 -7.46
C ASN A 11 10.85 -13.69 -6.61
N GLN A 12 12.05 -13.22 -6.92
CA GLN A 12 12.64 -12.05 -6.28
C GLN A 12 11.80 -10.79 -6.55
N ALA A 13 11.38 -10.57 -7.80
CA ALA A 13 10.54 -9.44 -8.16
C ALA A 13 9.16 -9.48 -7.47
N SER A 14 8.55 -10.66 -7.35
CA SER A 14 7.28 -10.80 -6.64
C SER A 14 7.43 -10.62 -5.13
N ARG A 15 8.51 -11.14 -4.54
CA ARG A 15 8.82 -10.91 -3.12
C ARG A 15 9.04 -9.42 -2.83
N TYR A 16 9.78 -8.74 -3.70
CA TYR A 16 10.00 -7.29 -3.58
C TYR A 16 8.69 -6.50 -3.61
N ARG A 17 7.79 -6.82 -4.56
CA ARG A 17 6.44 -6.26 -4.62
C ARG A 17 5.68 -6.47 -3.31
N ASP A 18 5.69 -7.70 -2.76
CA ASP A 18 4.92 -8.04 -1.58
C ASP A 18 5.47 -7.31 -0.33
N VAL A 19 6.79 -7.19 -0.19
CA VAL A 19 7.44 -6.39 0.87
C VAL A 19 7.04 -4.91 0.75
N LEU A 20 7.15 -4.34 -0.45
CA LEU A 20 6.80 -2.94 -0.68
C LEU A 20 5.31 -2.67 -0.41
N SER A 21 4.44 -3.58 -0.85
CA SER A 21 3.00 -3.46 -0.63
C SER A 21 2.62 -3.57 0.85
N LEU A 22 3.31 -4.41 1.63
CA LEU A 22 3.16 -4.47 3.08
C LEU A 22 3.61 -3.16 3.73
N GLY A 23 4.76 -2.61 3.35
CA GLY A 23 5.26 -1.33 3.84
C GLY A 23 4.32 -0.16 3.53
N LEU A 24 3.74 -0.14 2.34
CA LEU A 24 2.76 0.88 1.96
C LEU A 24 1.46 0.73 2.78
N LEU A 25 0.97 -0.49 2.98
CA LEU A 25 -0.21 -0.76 3.81
C LEU A 25 0.01 -0.37 5.27
N ALA A 26 1.20 -0.57 5.81
CA ALA A 26 1.52 -0.17 7.17
C ALA A 26 1.48 1.36 7.36
N GLN A 27 1.87 2.12 6.35
CA GLN A 27 1.88 3.59 6.40
C GLN A 27 0.56 4.22 5.90
N ARG A 28 -0.14 3.54 5.00
CA ARG A 28 -1.40 3.98 4.41
C ARG A 28 -2.37 2.80 4.37
N PRO A 29 -3.08 2.55 5.47
CA PRO A 29 -3.92 1.36 5.64
C PRO A 29 -5.22 1.44 4.82
N LEU A 30 -5.11 1.47 3.51
CA LEU A 30 -6.25 1.45 2.60
C LEU A 30 -7.03 0.14 2.69
N ARG A 31 -8.31 0.19 2.34
CA ARG A 31 -9.09 -1.05 2.12
C ARG A 31 -8.41 -1.90 1.05
N ARG A 32 -8.41 -3.22 1.25
CA ARG A 32 -7.77 -4.19 0.35
C ARG A 32 -8.12 -3.93 -1.12
N ARG A 33 -9.41 -3.67 -1.43
CA ARG A 33 -9.87 -3.40 -2.80
C ARG A 33 -9.17 -2.17 -3.37
N ASN A 34 -9.14 -1.07 -2.65
CA ASN A 34 -8.52 0.17 -3.07
C ASN A 34 -7.00 -0.01 -3.24
N MET A 35 -6.32 -0.62 -2.26
CA MET A 35 -4.88 -0.85 -2.34
C MET A 35 -4.52 -1.74 -3.53
N SER A 36 -5.21 -2.86 -3.73
CA SER A 36 -4.93 -3.79 -4.83
C SER A 36 -5.31 -3.23 -6.21
N GLY A 37 -6.23 -2.26 -6.25
CA GLY A 37 -6.73 -1.61 -7.47
C GLY A 37 -5.96 -0.38 -7.91
N LEU A 38 -4.88 0.02 -7.23
CA LEU A 38 -4.13 1.23 -7.59
C LEU A 38 -3.59 1.17 -9.03
N ILE A 39 -3.79 2.27 -9.77
CA ILE A 39 -3.39 2.43 -11.16
C ILE A 39 -2.45 3.62 -11.29
N LEU A 40 -1.29 3.38 -11.89
CA LEU A 40 -0.31 4.43 -12.22
C LEU A 40 -0.82 5.29 -13.39
N GLY A 41 -0.71 6.59 -13.24
CA GLY A 41 -1.21 7.58 -14.21
C GLY A 41 -2.68 7.94 -14.01
N GLU A 42 -3.41 7.23 -13.14
CA GLU A 42 -4.80 7.49 -12.79
C GLU A 42 -4.91 7.78 -11.29
N HIS A 43 -4.75 6.74 -10.44
CA HIS A 43 -4.78 6.90 -8.99
C HIS A 43 -3.47 7.45 -8.42
N LEU A 44 -2.33 7.07 -9.01
CA LEU A 44 -1.00 7.51 -8.59
C LEU A 44 -0.36 8.34 -9.67
N THR A 45 -0.13 9.61 -9.38
CA THR A 45 0.51 10.58 -10.29
C THR A 45 1.74 11.20 -9.63
N LEU A 46 2.78 11.41 -10.41
CA LEU A 46 3.99 12.08 -9.94
C LEU A 46 3.92 13.57 -10.29
N TYR A 47 3.97 14.43 -9.27
CA TYR A 47 3.99 15.87 -9.45
C TYR A 47 5.05 16.49 -8.54
N ASN A 48 5.94 17.30 -9.09
CA ASN A 48 7.07 17.94 -8.40
C ASN A 48 7.93 16.95 -7.57
N GLY A 49 8.13 15.72 -8.06
CA GLY A 49 8.91 14.71 -7.37
C GLY A 49 8.16 13.94 -6.28
N ILE A 50 6.92 14.32 -5.99
CA ILE A 50 6.07 13.68 -4.97
C ILE A 50 4.99 12.85 -5.65
N TRP A 51 4.79 11.63 -5.18
CA TRP A 51 3.70 10.77 -5.62
C TRP A 51 2.41 11.11 -4.89
N HIS A 52 1.41 11.55 -5.63
CA HIS A 52 0.07 11.83 -5.14
C HIS A 52 -0.85 10.66 -5.46
N CYS A 53 -1.63 10.25 -4.47
CA CYS A 53 -2.70 9.27 -4.64
C CYS A 53 -4.05 9.97 -4.54
N HIS A 54 -4.88 9.73 -5.55
CA HIS A 54 -6.29 10.12 -5.57
C HIS A 54 -7.13 8.91 -5.97
N ILE A 55 -8.06 8.52 -5.12
CA ILE A 55 -9.06 7.48 -5.43
C ILE A 55 -10.42 8.17 -5.39
N PRO A 56 -11.17 8.21 -6.51
CA PRO A 56 -12.45 8.89 -6.56
C PRO A 56 -13.50 8.20 -5.67
N GLY A 57 -14.52 8.96 -5.27
CA GLY A 57 -15.52 8.49 -4.29
C GLY A 57 -16.35 7.31 -4.75
N ASP A 58 -16.64 7.21 -6.05
CA ASP A 58 -17.40 6.11 -6.66
C ASP A 58 -16.62 4.76 -6.60
N GLU A 59 -15.32 4.81 -6.42
CA GLU A 59 -14.48 3.62 -6.21
C GLU A 59 -14.30 3.25 -4.73
N THR A 60 -14.76 4.08 -3.82
CA THR A 60 -14.68 3.83 -2.38
C THR A 60 -16.00 3.24 -1.85
N LYS A 61 -15.94 2.59 -0.68
CA LYS A 61 -17.13 1.95 -0.09
C LYS A 61 -18.14 2.97 0.44
N ASP A 62 -17.64 4.12 0.90
CA ASP A 62 -18.43 5.16 1.59
C ASP A 62 -18.72 6.40 0.72
N GLY A 63 -18.32 6.35 -0.55
CA GLY A 63 -18.52 7.46 -1.49
C GLY A 63 -17.58 8.65 -1.29
N SER A 64 -16.69 8.61 -0.29
CA SER A 64 -15.74 9.70 -0.03
C SER A 64 -14.43 9.48 -0.79
N PRO A 65 -13.92 10.48 -1.52
CA PRO A 65 -12.64 10.34 -2.20
C PRO A 65 -11.49 10.21 -1.18
N ILE A 66 -10.47 9.43 -1.54
CA ILE A 66 -9.26 9.24 -0.73
C ILE A 66 -8.12 9.99 -1.39
N ASN A 67 -7.48 10.89 -0.64
CA ASN A 67 -6.34 11.68 -1.10
C ASN A 67 -5.19 11.57 -0.09
N PHE A 68 -3.99 11.28 -0.58
CA PHE A 68 -2.75 11.32 0.22
C PHE A 68 -1.51 11.38 -0.68
N THR A 69 -0.37 11.71 -0.09
CA THR A 69 0.94 11.51 -0.73
C THR A 69 1.55 10.20 -0.28
N LEU A 70 2.32 9.56 -1.16
CA LEU A 70 3.17 8.44 -0.72
C LEU A 70 4.20 8.96 0.28
N PRO A 71 4.73 8.07 1.15
CA PRO A 71 5.78 8.47 2.09
C PRO A 71 6.97 9.12 1.38
N GLU A 72 7.37 10.28 1.87
CA GLU A 72 8.50 11.06 1.33
C GLU A 72 9.85 10.60 1.92
N ASP A 73 9.84 9.58 2.76
CA ASP A 73 11.05 8.94 3.25
C ASP A 73 11.91 8.45 2.07
N GLU A 74 13.20 8.80 2.10
CA GLU A 74 14.12 8.52 1.02
C GLU A 74 14.24 7.02 0.72
N ARG A 75 14.19 6.17 1.75
CA ARG A 75 14.27 4.70 1.60
C ARG A 75 13.02 4.15 0.95
N PHE A 76 11.84 4.65 1.35
CA PHE A 76 10.59 4.23 0.72
C PHE A 76 10.54 4.70 -0.75
N SER A 77 10.91 5.95 -1.01
CA SER A 77 10.94 6.52 -2.35
C SER A 77 11.87 5.73 -3.27
N ALA A 78 13.09 5.41 -2.81
CA ALA A 78 14.04 4.59 -3.56
C ALA A 78 13.50 3.18 -3.82
N ALA A 79 12.89 2.55 -2.81
CA ALA A 79 12.27 1.23 -2.94
C ALA A 79 11.08 1.23 -3.92
N PHE A 80 10.26 2.26 -3.87
CA PHE A 80 9.13 2.42 -4.79
C PHE A 80 9.60 2.59 -6.23
N MET A 81 10.60 3.44 -6.46
CA MET A 81 11.21 3.64 -7.76
C MET A 81 11.87 2.37 -8.30
N HIS A 82 12.62 1.65 -7.45
CA HIS A 82 13.19 0.35 -7.84
C HIS A 82 12.09 -0.65 -8.24
N TYR A 83 10.98 -0.68 -7.50
CA TYR A 83 9.85 -1.51 -7.90
C TYR A 83 9.33 -1.15 -9.28
N LEU A 84 9.07 0.13 -9.55
CA LEU A 84 8.53 0.58 -10.83
C LEU A 84 9.45 0.29 -12.01
N LEU A 85 10.75 0.55 -11.84
CA LEU A 85 11.72 0.50 -12.92
C LEU A 85 12.34 -0.89 -13.15
N VAL A 86 12.39 -1.73 -12.12
CA VAL A 86 13.07 -3.03 -12.16
C VAL A 86 12.11 -4.17 -11.92
N SER A 87 11.58 -4.29 -10.69
CA SER A 87 10.80 -5.46 -10.30
C SER A 87 9.46 -5.57 -11.05
N ARG A 88 8.74 -4.45 -11.22
CA ARG A 88 7.49 -4.41 -11.97
C ARG A 88 7.70 -4.73 -13.44
N GLN A 89 8.78 -4.21 -14.05
CA GLN A 89 9.13 -4.52 -15.43
C GLN A 89 9.45 -6.01 -15.61
N ARG A 90 10.17 -6.60 -14.64
CA ARG A 90 10.43 -8.05 -14.65
C ARG A 90 9.14 -8.86 -14.57
N LEU A 91 8.18 -8.45 -13.74
CA LEU A 91 6.88 -9.10 -13.63
C LEU A 91 6.05 -8.94 -14.91
N LEU A 92 6.08 -7.79 -15.55
CA LEU A 92 5.46 -7.55 -16.86
C LEU A 92 6.14 -8.30 -18.00
N ARG A 93 7.33 -8.89 -17.76
CA ARG A 93 8.19 -9.49 -18.79
C ARG A 93 8.58 -8.50 -19.88
N ALA A 94 8.58 -7.21 -19.54
CA ALA A 94 9.00 -6.13 -20.39
C ALA A 94 10.54 -5.94 -20.30
N PRO A 95 11.19 -5.38 -21.32
CA PRO A 95 12.58 -4.95 -21.19
C PRO A 95 12.68 -3.86 -20.11
N ALA A 96 13.79 -3.86 -19.36
CA ALA A 96 14.06 -2.81 -18.39
C ALA A 96 13.93 -1.42 -19.05
N LEU A 97 13.31 -0.48 -18.37
CA LEU A 97 13.13 0.89 -18.88
C LEU A 97 14.50 1.57 -18.94
N LYS A 98 15.10 1.61 -20.13
CA LYS A 98 16.45 2.16 -20.37
C LYS A 98 16.55 3.67 -20.14
N ASN A 99 15.43 4.40 -20.17
CA ASN A 99 15.43 5.86 -20.22
C ASN A 99 14.73 6.54 -19.02
N ASN A 100 14.45 5.83 -17.92
CA ASN A 100 13.81 6.40 -16.72
C ASN A 100 12.58 7.30 -16.99
N LYS A 101 11.92 7.14 -18.13
CA LYS A 101 10.71 7.90 -18.45
C LYS A 101 9.52 7.30 -17.70
N LEU A 102 9.32 7.80 -16.49
CA LEU A 102 8.15 7.46 -15.67
C LEU A 102 6.81 7.73 -16.36
N GLN A 103 6.80 8.63 -17.35
CA GLN A 103 5.62 8.95 -18.17
C GLN A 103 5.08 7.75 -18.96
N ASP A 104 5.92 6.74 -19.22
CA ASP A 104 5.53 5.52 -19.93
C ASP A 104 5.04 4.41 -19.00
N ILE A 105 5.08 4.64 -17.67
CA ILE A 105 4.66 3.66 -16.67
C ILE A 105 3.19 3.93 -16.30
N ILE A 106 2.30 3.41 -17.09
CA ILE A 106 0.84 3.44 -16.83
C ILE A 106 0.30 2.03 -16.56
N GLY A 107 -0.89 2.00 -15.95
CA GLY A 107 -1.61 0.77 -15.68
C GLY A 107 -1.45 0.28 -14.24
N SER A 108 -1.91 -0.94 -13.98
CA SER A 108 -1.94 -1.49 -12.63
C SER A 108 -0.59 -1.35 -11.90
N LEU A 109 -0.64 -0.84 -10.67
CA LEU A 109 0.55 -0.77 -9.82
C LEU A 109 1.07 -2.18 -9.51
N TRP A 110 0.20 -3.09 -9.09
CA TRP A 110 0.58 -4.42 -8.64
C TRP A 110 0.43 -5.46 -9.75
N ILE A 111 1.56 -6.05 -10.13
CA ILE A 111 1.63 -7.04 -11.21
C ILE A 111 1.87 -8.43 -10.62
N SER A 112 1.07 -9.40 -11.06
CA SER A 112 1.20 -10.81 -10.67
C SER A 112 2.42 -11.46 -11.33
N THR A 113 2.85 -12.63 -10.83
CA THR A 113 3.90 -13.44 -11.46
C THR A 113 3.56 -13.91 -12.88
N ARG A 114 2.29 -13.78 -13.29
CA ARG A 114 1.82 -14.09 -14.65
C ARG A 114 1.87 -12.89 -15.62
N GLY A 115 2.36 -11.74 -15.16
CA GLY A 115 2.42 -10.51 -15.98
C GLY A 115 1.09 -9.78 -16.13
N LYS A 116 0.11 -10.07 -15.28
CA LYS A 116 -1.23 -9.45 -15.30
C LYS A 116 -1.46 -8.65 -14.03
N THR A 117 -2.46 -7.76 -14.07
CA THR A 117 -2.98 -7.09 -12.86
C THR A 117 -3.21 -8.10 -11.74
N MET A 118 -2.76 -7.76 -10.56
CA MET A 118 -2.93 -8.59 -9.38
C MET A 118 -4.38 -8.51 -8.89
N THR A 119 -5.03 -9.64 -8.68
CA THR A 119 -6.36 -9.66 -8.08
C THR A 119 -6.30 -9.30 -6.60
N SER A 120 -7.39 -8.76 -6.06
CA SER A 120 -7.50 -8.46 -4.63
C SER A 120 -7.24 -9.68 -3.73
N HIS A 121 -7.59 -10.87 -4.21
CA HIS A 121 -7.33 -12.13 -3.51
C HIS A 121 -5.83 -12.50 -3.52
N ALA A 122 -5.18 -12.40 -4.70
CA ALA A 122 -3.75 -12.64 -4.80
C ALA A 122 -2.94 -11.64 -3.96
N PHE A 123 -3.39 -10.36 -3.92
CA PHE A 123 -2.81 -9.33 -3.06
C PHE A 123 -2.90 -9.72 -1.58
N TYR A 124 -4.07 -10.16 -1.12
CA TYR A 124 -4.27 -10.65 0.25
C TYR A 124 -3.28 -11.76 0.61
N TYR A 125 -3.16 -12.77 -0.23
CA TYR A 125 -2.21 -13.88 0.01
C TYR A 125 -0.75 -13.42 -0.01
N GLY A 126 -0.41 -12.46 -0.89
CA GLY A 126 0.93 -11.88 -0.92
C GLY A 126 1.29 -11.22 0.40
N ILE A 127 0.39 -10.38 0.94
CA ILE A 127 0.58 -9.71 2.24
C ILE A 127 0.67 -10.71 3.38
N THR A 128 -0.25 -11.67 3.45
CA THR A 128 -0.27 -12.68 4.52
C THR A 128 1.01 -13.49 4.53
N ARG A 129 1.44 -13.98 3.37
CA ARG A 129 2.67 -14.78 3.24
C ARG A 129 3.92 -14.00 3.60
N ILE A 130 4.05 -12.76 3.08
CA ILE A 130 5.27 -11.97 3.31
C ILE A 130 5.36 -11.49 4.76
N SER A 131 4.24 -11.17 5.40
CA SER A 131 4.22 -10.81 6.81
C SER A 131 4.58 -12.00 7.71
N GLU A 132 4.08 -13.20 7.42
CA GLU A 132 4.47 -14.41 8.14
C GLU A 132 5.98 -14.70 8.00
N GLU A 133 6.52 -14.55 6.77
CA GLU A 133 7.96 -14.73 6.51
C GLU A 133 8.83 -13.72 7.28
N LEU A 134 8.43 -12.45 7.32
CA LEU A 134 9.26 -11.37 7.87
C LEU A 134 9.04 -11.13 9.37
N LEU A 135 7.83 -11.37 9.86
CA LEU A 135 7.41 -11.00 11.21
C LEU A 135 7.06 -12.21 12.07
N GLY A 136 7.08 -13.41 11.48
CA GLY A 136 6.71 -14.65 12.19
C GLY A 136 5.21 -14.82 12.41
N ALA A 137 4.36 -13.90 11.91
CA ALA A 137 2.91 -13.96 12.03
C ALA A 137 2.22 -13.42 10.78
N PRO A 138 1.12 -14.06 10.33
CA PRO A 138 0.36 -13.59 9.19
C PRO A 138 -0.43 -12.32 9.55
N LEU A 139 -0.17 -11.22 8.86
CA LEU A 139 -0.96 -10.01 8.95
C LEU A 139 -1.95 -9.94 7.78
N TYR A 140 -3.13 -9.47 8.10
CA TYR A 140 -4.19 -9.28 7.10
C TYR A 140 -4.42 -7.78 6.86
N PRO A 141 -4.75 -7.33 5.64
CA PRO A 141 -4.95 -5.91 5.35
C PRO A 141 -5.98 -5.21 6.26
N HIS A 142 -7.03 -5.89 6.70
CA HIS A 142 -7.99 -5.32 7.65
C HIS A 142 -7.40 -5.19 9.06
N LEU A 143 -6.59 -6.14 9.52
CA LEU A 143 -5.92 -6.05 10.81
C LEU A 143 -4.97 -4.85 10.88
N LEU A 144 -4.22 -4.58 9.82
CA LEU A 144 -3.36 -3.39 9.74
C LEU A 144 -4.17 -2.09 9.88
N ARG A 145 -5.39 -2.07 9.33
CA ARG A 145 -6.31 -0.93 9.49
C ARG A 145 -6.80 -0.79 10.92
N ASP A 146 -7.18 -1.91 11.54
CA ASP A 146 -7.66 -1.94 12.92
C ASP A 146 -6.55 -1.53 13.89
N CYS A 147 -5.31 -2.00 13.67
CA CYS A 147 -4.14 -1.56 14.42
C CYS A 147 -3.88 -0.05 14.27
N ALA A 148 -3.97 0.48 13.04
CA ALA A 148 -3.79 1.91 12.80
C ALA A 148 -4.90 2.75 13.48
N ALA A 149 -6.15 2.28 13.45
CA ALA A 149 -7.25 2.92 14.15
C ALA A 149 -7.04 2.93 15.68
N SER A 150 -6.64 1.79 16.23
CA SER A 150 -6.38 1.64 17.67
C SER A 150 -5.21 2.51 18.12
N ALA A 151 -4.10 2.52 17.37
CA ALA A 151 -2.94 3.36 17.69
C ALA A 151 -3.31 4.85 17.70
N LEU A 152 -4.01 5.34 16.66
CA LEU A 152 -4.46 6.73 16.60
C LEU A 152 -5.43 7.08 17.72
N SER A 153 -6.30 6.14 18.11
CA SER A 153 -7.25 6.36 19.20
C SER A 153 -6.58 6.38 20.56
N SER A 154 -5.53 5.59 20.77
CA SER A 154 -4.80 5.52 22.05
C SER A 154 -3.83 6.68 22.24
N ASP A 155 -3.06 7.01 21.19
CA ASP A 155 -1.96 7.98 21.28
C ASP A 155 -2.44 9.44 21.13
N ALA A 156 -3.56 9.65 20.44
CA ALA A 156 -4.07 10.98 20.13
C ALA A 156 -5.61 10.96 19.97
N PRO A 157 -6.36 10.88 21.07
CA PRO A 157 -7.83 10.81 21.07
C PRO A 157 -8.51 11.98 20.31
N GLU A 158 -7.87 13.15 20.30
CA GLU A 158 -8.35 14.34 19.59
C GLU A 158 -8.37 14.16 18.07
N TYR A 159 -7.61 13.19 17.53
CA TYR A 159 -7.58 12.89 16.10
C TYR A 159 -8.53 11.75 15.69
N ILE A 160 -9.41 11.29 16.55
CA ILE A 160 -10.38 10.22 16.28
C ILE A 160 -11.19 10.49 14.99
N LEU A 161 -11.60 11.74 14.75
CA LEU A 161 -12.30 12.13 13.54
C LEU A 161 -11.39 12.06 12.30
N ALA A 162 -10.12 12.41 12.43
CA ALA A 162 -9.14 12.29 11.37
C ALA A 162 -8.84 10.79 11.08
N ALA A 163 -8.70 9.99 12.12
CA ALA A 163 -8.53 8.54 12.01
C ALA A 163 -9.71 7.89 11.28
N SER A 164 -10.95 8.24 11.63
CA SER A 164 -12.17 7.78 10.94
C SER A 164 -12.15 8.10 9.45
N ARG A 165 -11.74 9.32 9.07
CA ARG A 165 -11.62 9.75 7.66
C ARG A 165 -10.52 9.00 6.93
N ILE A 166 -9.32 8.86 7.51
CA ILE A 166 -8.19 8.12 6.91
C ILE A 166 -8.57 6.65 6.69
N LEU A 167 -9.31 6.07 7.62
CA LEU A 167 -9.78 4.70 7.52
C LEU A 167 -11.03 4.57 6.62
N GLY A 168 -11.66 5.70 6.25
CA GLY A 168 -12.90 5.70 5.48
C GLY A 168 -14.00 4.94 6.25
N HIS A 169 -14.11 5.16 7.55
CA HIS A 169 -15.24 4.68 8.33
C HIS A 169 -16.39 5.68 8.13
N SER A 170 -17.49 5.20 7.58
CA SER A 170 -18.72 5.98 7.43
C SER A 170 -19.45 6.20 8.75
N ASP A 171 -19.13 5.39 9.77
CA ASP A 171 -19.73 5.43 11.08
C ASP A 171 -18.66 5.69 12.16
N LEU A 172 -18.83 6.78 12.89
CA LEU A 172 -18.00 7.15 14.03
C LEU A 172 -18.04 6.09 15.14
N ALA A 173 -19.15 5.37 15.28
CA ALA A 173 -19.32 4.30 16.26
C ALA A 173 -18.30 3.18 16.06
N THR A 174 -17.94 2.85 14.82
CA THR A 174 -16.90 1.84 14.53
C THR A 174 -15.53 2.29 15.04
N THR A 175 -15.20 3.57 14.90
CA THR A 175 -13.93 4.13 15.38
C THR A 175 -13.93 4.26 16.92
N LEU A 176 -15.05 4.65 17.51
CA LEU A 176 -15.23 4.72 18.98
C LEU A 176 -15.16 3.32 19.62
N GLY A 177 -15.73 2.28 18.98
CA GLY A 177 -15.61 0.91 19.44
C GLY A 177 -14.16 0.42 19.57
N HIS A 178 -13.30 0.79 18.64
CA HIS A 178 -11.86 0.51 18.74
C HIS A 178 -11.19 1.33 19.86
N TYR A 179 -11.63 2.56 20.12
CA TYR A 179 -11.16 3.37 21.23
C TYR A 179 -11.51 2.75 22.59
N GLU A 180 -12.76 2.30 22.77
CA GLU A 180 -13.18 1.65 24.01
C GLU A 180 -12.42 0.35 24.28
N GLN A 181 -12.18 -0.47 23.24
CA GLN A 181 -11.37 -1.69 23.36
C GLN A 181 -9.92 -1.40 23.74
N SER A 182 -9.29 -0.38 23.15
CA SER A 182 -7.90 -0.02 23.46
C SER A 182 -7.77 0.56 24.86
N SER A 183 -8.73 1.35 25.33
CA SER A 183 -8.73 1.90 26.69
C SER A 183 -8.96 0.82 27.77
N MET A 184 -9.74 -0.21 27.47
CA MET A 184 -9.93 -1.39 28.36
C MET A 184 -8.63 -2.22 28.48
N LEU A 185 -7.89 -2.40 27.39
CA LEU A 185 -6.63 -3.13 27.39
C LEU A 185 -5.50 -2.37 28.09
N ALA A 186 -5.54 -1.04 28.08
CA ALA A 186 -4.55 -0.20 28.78
C ALA A 186 -4.83 -0.09 30.30
N ALA A 187 -6.02 -0.47 30.76
CA ALA A 187 -6.44 -0.42 32.16
C ALA A 187 -6.23 -1.75 32.91
N CYS A 188 -5.75 -2.81 32.25
CA CYS A 188 -5.34 -4.08 32.83
C CYS A 188 -3.82 -4.20 32.92
#